data_3d767da2cd9fe51314995d969dd8d8e7
#
_entry.id   3d767da2cd9fe51314995d969dd8d8e7
#
_cell.length_a   1.000
_cell.length_b   1.000
_cell.length_c   1.000
_cell.angle_alpha   90.00
_cell.angle_beta   90.00
_cell.angle_gamma   90.00
#
_symmetry.space_group_name_H-M   'P 1'
#
loop_
_entity.id
_entity.type
_entity.pdbx_description
1 polymer ?
#
loop_
_entity_poly.entity_id
_entity_poly.type
_entity_poly.pdbx_seq_one_letter_code
_entity_poly.pdbx_strand_id
1 'polypeptide(L)'
;MEVTILEELFQKISEVTTVGDVGYHRIEEGRLKPFYKTQTDILGIEKWKTVHGQNPVYVKDTFILREITTKKQPIEIYDTKNDTRSADAFFLFGIDSIMIIPVVREDEVKAIICIASIGKYHQFTKEEMETCSKLADDYLKNQY
;
A
#
# COMPACT_ATOMS: atom_id res chain seq x y z
N MET A 1 -14.87 -8.99 -1.04
CA MET A 1 -14.03 -8.64 -2.22
C MET A 1 -13.34 -9.89 -2.74
N GLU A 2 -13.35 -10.07 -4.03
CA GLU A 2 -12.71 -11.22 -4.65
C GLU A 2 -11.22 -10.99 -4.84
N VAL A 3 -10.44 -11.99 -4.48
CA VAL A 3 -8.98 -11.97 -4.62
C VAL A 3 -8.56 -11.83 -6.09
N THR A 4 -9.31 -12.41 -7.03
CA THR A 4 -9.02 -12.34 -8.47
C THR A 4 -8.95 -10.89 -8.98
N ILE A 5 -9.85 -10.02 -8.49
CA ILE A 5 -9.84 -8.59 -8.85
C ILE A 5 -8.54 -7.94 -8.40
N LEU A 6 -8.11 -8.24 -7.16
CA LEU A 6 -6.86 -7.71 -6.64
C LEU A 6 -5.65 -8.24 -7.40
N GLU A 7 -5.65 -9.52 -7.77
CA GLU A 7 -4.54 -10.09 -8.54
C GLU A 7 -4.37 -9.41 -9.89
N GLU A 8 -5.47 -9.14 -10.59
CA GLU A 8 -5.43 -8.42 -11.86
C GLU A 8 -4.95 -6.98 -11.68
N LEU A 9 -5.47 -6.30 -10.67
CA LEU A 9 -5.05 -4.93 -10.33
C LEU A 9 -3.55 -4.87 -10.02
N PHE A 10 -3.08 -5.78 -9.19
CA PHE A 10 -1.66 -5.82 -8.79
C PHE A 10 -0.75 -6.07 -9.99
N GLN A 11 -1.18 -6.95 -10.91
CA GLN A 11 -0.43 -7.20 -12.12
C GLN A 11 -0.31 -5.92 -12.98
N LYS A 12 -1.40 -5.19 -13.13
CA LYS A 12 -1.41 -3.94 -13.88
C LYS A 12 -0.50 -2.89 -13.23
N ILE A 13 -0.58 -2.76 -11.92
CA ILE A 13 0.29 -1.85 -11.17
C ILE A 13 1.77 -2.22 -11.36
N SER A 14 2.08 -3.51 -11.28
CA SER A 14 3.46 -3.99 -11.48
C SER A 14 3.96 -3.72 -12.90
N GLU A 15 3.10 -3.81 -13.90
CA GLU A 15 3.47 -3.48 -15.28
C GLU A 15 3.80 -1.99 -15.43
N VAL A 16 3.07 -1.12 -14.73
CA VAL A 16 3.28 0.34 -14.76
C VAL A 16 4.56 0.74 -14.03
N THR A 17 4.77 0.19 -12.82
CA THR A 17 5.84 0.62 -11.92
C THR A 17 7.10 -0.22 -11.98
N THR A 18 7.04 -1.41 -12.53
CA THR A 18 8.09 -2.45 -12.48
C THR A 18 8.36 -2.97 -11.06
N VAL A 19 7.51 -2.61 -10.09
CA VAL A 19 7.64 -3.04 -8.69
C VAL A 19 6.70 -4.22 -8.45
N GLY A 20 7.23 -5.32 -7.90
CA GLY A 20 6.50 -6.57 -7.76
C GLY A 20 5.72 -6.74 -6.46
N ASP A 21 6.07 -6.01 -5.39
CA ASP A 21 5.39 -6.16 -4.11
C ASP A 21 4.27 -5.13 -3.95
N VAL A 22 3.03 -5.60 -4.13
CA VAL A 22 1.83 -4.77 -4.02
C VAL A 22 0.90 -5.41 -3.00
N GLY A 23 0.46 -4.64 -2.02
CA GLY A 23 -0.40 -5.14 -0.96
C GLY A 23 -1.63 -4.27 -0.75
N TYR A 24 -2.73 -4.92 -0.39
CA TYR A 24 -4.01 -4.28 -0.08
C TYR A 24 -4.29 -4.44 1.40
N HIS A 25 -4.49 -3.32 2.09
CA HIS A 25 -4.82 -3.28 3.50
C HIS A 25 -6.15 -2.57 3.69
N ARG A 26 -7.04 -3.14 4.48
CA ARG A 26 -8.25 -2.45 4.91
C ARG A 26 -7.95 -1.59 6.12
N ILE A 27 -8.71 -0.52 6.29
CA ILE A 27 -8.68 0.28 7.52
C ILE A 27 -9.98 -0.01 8.24
N GLU A 28 -9.89 -0.68 9.38
CA GLU A 28 -11.05 -1.07 10.19
C GLU A 28 -10.81 -0.62 11.62
N GLU A 29 -11.73 0.17 12.15
CA GLU A 29 -11.66 0.69 13.54
C GLU A 29 -10.33 1.39 13.83
N GLY A 30 -9.82 2.16 12.85
CA GLY A 30 -8.56 2.90 12.98
C GLY A 30 -7.32 2.03 12.91
N ARG A 31 -7.45 0.76 12.53
CA ARG A 31 -6.34 -0.18 12.42
C ARG A 31 -6.15 -0.64 10.98
N LEU A 32 -4.88 -0.76 10.60
CA LEU A 32 -4.52 -1.32 9.30
C LEU A 32 -4.62 -2.84 9.35
N LYS A 33 -5.44 -3.41 8.47
CA LYS A 33 -5.67 -4.86 8.39
C LYS A 33 -5.16 -5.39 7.05
N PRO A 34 -4.06 -6.18 7.04
CA PRO A 34 -3.57 -6.76 5.80
C PRO A 34 -4.58 -7.76 5.25
N PHE A 35 -4.94 -7.61 3.99
CA PHE A 35 -5.93 -8.47 3.35
C PHE A 35 -5.30 -9.40 2.33
N TYR A 36 -4.61 -8.84 1.33
CA TYR A 36 -4.01 -9.63 0.27
C TYR A 36 -2.83 -8.87 -0.35
N LYS A 37 -1.85 -9.62 -0.87
CA LYS A 37 -0.71 -9.03 -1.56
C LYS A 37 -0.22 -9.97 -2.65
N THR A 38 0.66 -9.46 -3.52
CA THR A 38 1.37 -10.29 -4.47
C THR A 38 2.19 -11.34 -3.72
N GLN A 39 2.21 -12.56 -4.27
CA GLN A 39 3.04 -13.62 -3.74
C GLN A 39 4.40 -13.54 -4.42
N THR A 40 5.41 -13.09 -3.67
CA THR A 40 6.78 -13.00 -4.15
C THR A 40 7.68 -13.83 -3.25
N ASP A 41 8.85 -14.20 -3.77
CA ASP A 41 9.85 -14.93 -2.98
C ASP A 41 10.44 -14.04 -1.87
N ILE A 42 10.30 -12.72 -1.99
CA ILE A 42 10.83 -11.76 -1.02
C ILE A 42 9.98 -11.76 0.24
N LEU A 43 8.65 -11.75 0.08
CA LEU A 43 7.73 -11.68 1.20
C LEU A 43 6.42 -12.41 0.88
N GLY A 44 6.21 -13.59 1.48
CA GLY A 44 4.99 -14.37 1.30
C GLY A 44 3.81 -13.81 2.11
N ILE A 45 2.59 -14.11 1.67
CA ILE A 45 1.35 -13.61 2.29
C ILE A 45 1.24 -14.02 3.77
N GLU A 46 1.51 -15.27 4.09
CA GLU A 46 1.36 -15.76 5.46
C GLU A 46 2.33 -15.08 6.42
N LYS A 47 3.59 -14.91 6.02
CA LYS A 47 4.58 -14.19 6.83
C LYS A 47 4.17 -12.74 7.01
N TRP A 48 3.70 -12.10 5.95
CA TRP A 48 3.24 -10.71 5.95
C TRP A 48 2.09 -10.52 6.96
N LYS A 49 1.07 -11.39 6.92
CA LYS A 49 -0.06 -11.34 7.87
C LYS A 49 0.38 -11.61 9.30
N THR A 50 1.28 -12.57 9.50
CA THR A 50 1.79 -12.91 10.82
C THR A 50 2.54 -11.73 11.45
N VAL A 51 3.44 -11.10 10.69
CA VAL A 51 4.21 -9.95 11.17
C VAL A 51 3.29 -8.78 11.49
N HIS A 52 2.30 -8.49 10.63
CA HIS A 52 1.30 -7.46 10.89
C HIS A 52 0.46 -7.75 12.15
N GLY A 53 0.12 -9.01 12.38
CA GLY A 53 -0.63 -9.41 13.57
C GLY A 53 0.14 -9.19 14.86
N GLN A 54 1.46 -9.39 14.81
CA GLN A 54 2.34 -9.18 15.96
C GLN A 54 2.73 -7.72 16.16
N ASN A 55 2.61 -6.90 15.13
CA ASN A 55 3.01 -5.50 15.15
C ASN A 55 1.86 -4.64 14.59
N PRO A 56 0.77 -4.48 15.36
CA PRO A 56 -0.40 -3.74 14.87
C PRO A 56 -0.07 -2.30 14.53
N VAL A 57 -0.65 -1.82 13.43
CA VAL A 57 -0.46 -0.46 12.93
C VAL A 57 -1.77 0.30 13.06
N TYR A 58 -1.75 1.40 13.82
CA TYR A 58 -2.92 2.24 14.03
C TYR A 58 -2.76 3.57 13.31
N VAL A 59 -3.84 4.03 12.68
CA VAL A 59 -3.85 5.31 11.95
C VAL A 59 -3.43 6.46 12.87
N LYS A 60 -3.98 6.51 14.07
CA LYS A 60 -3.72 7.61 15.03
C LYS A 60 -2.23 7.73 15.44
N ASP A 61 -1.50 6.62 15.39
CA ASP A 61 -0.12 6.56 15.85
C ASP A 61 0.90 6.56 14.70
N THR A 62 0.42 6.67 13.46
CA THR A 62 1.27 6.55 12.27
C THR A 62 1.12 7.79 11.39
N PHE A 63 2.17 8.62 11.36
CA PHE A 63 2.14 9.90 10.64
C PHE A 63 1.62 9.76 9.20
N ILE A 64 2.19 8.84 8.42
CA ILE A 64 1.84 8.73 7.01
C ILE A 64 0.37 8.28 6.81
N LEU A 65 -0.17 7.51 7.74
CA LEU A 65 -1.58 7.10 7.67
C LEU A 65 -2.52 8.23 8.06
N ARG A 66 -2.13 9.08 9.02
CA ARG A 66 -2.89 10.30 9.33
C ARG A 66 -2.92 11.21 8.12
N GLU A 67 -1.80 11.40 7.45
CA GLU A 67 -1.71 12.22 6.24
C GLU A 67 -2.61 11.69 5.12
N ILE A 68 -2.52 10.40 4.82
CA ILE A 68 -3.26 9.82 3.71
C ILE A 68 -4.76 9.77 3.97
N THR A 69 -5.18 9.53 5.23
CA THR A 69 -6.60 9.52 5.59
C THR A 69 -7.19 10.93 5.62
N THR A 70 -6.39 11.94 5.91
CA THR A 70 -6.82 13.33 5.95
C THR A 70 -6.84 13.95 4.56
N LYS A 71 -5.76 13.81 3.80
CA LYS A 71 -5.62 14.43 2.48
C LYS A 71 -6.23 13.63 1.35
N LYS A 72 -6.38 12.32 1.54
CA LYS A 72 -6.99 11.40 0.56
C LYS A 72 -6.28 11.44 -0.81
N GLN A 73 -4.96 11.57 -0.76
CA GLN A 73 -4.10 11.64 -1.95
C GLN A 73 -2.98 10.60 -1.84
N PRO A 74 -2.46 10.10 -2.99
CA PRO A 74 -1.31 9.20 -2.97
C PRO A 74 -0.10 9.89 -2.34
N ILE A 75 0.74 9.08 -1.68
CA ILE A 75 1.99 9.54 -1.07
C ILE A 75 3.10 8.62 -1.57
N GLU A 76 4.30 9.18 -1.86
CA GLU A 76 5.45 8.37 -2.20
C GLU A 76 6.63 8.75 -1.32
N ILE A 77 7.48 7.75 -1.03
CA ILE A 77 8.74 7.94 -0.31
C ILE A 77 9.82 7.20 -1.09
N TYR A 78 10.83 7.92 -1.55
CA TYR A 78 11.94 7.35 -2.31
C TYR A 78 12.93 6.60 -1.41
N ASP A 79 13.28 7.18 -0.27
CA ASP A 79 14.26 6.60 0.67
C ASP A 79 13.66 6.56 2.07
N THR A 80 13.12 5.41 2.45
CA THR A 80 12.42 5.24 3.72
C THR A 80 13.33 5.48 4.93
N LYS A 81 14.62 5.16 4.81
CA LYS A 81 15.57 5.29 5.92
C LYS A 81 15.88 6.73 6.28
N ASN A 82 15.78 7.64 5.31
CA ASN A 82 16.11 9.04 5.49
C ASN A 82 14.89 9.96 5.40
N ASP A 83 13.68 9.41 5.39
CA ASP A 83 12.44 10.17 5.31
C ASP A 83 11.72 10.08 6.66
N THR A 84 11.52 11.24 7.31
CA THR A 84 10.90 11.30 8.64
C THR A 84 9.43 10.91 8.66
N ARG A 85 8.80 10.79 7.49
CA ARG A 85 7.41 10.35 7.37
C ARG A 85 7.26 8.83 7.47
N SER A 86 8.36 8.09 7.42
CA SER A 86 8.34 6.62 7.39
C SER A 86 7.67 6.01 8.62
N ALA A 87 6.92 4.95 8.40
CA ALA A 87 6.36 4.13 9.46
C ALA A 87 7.34 3.01 9.85
N ASP A 88 7.33 2.63 11.12
CA ASP A 88 8.18 1.52 11.60
C ASP A 88 7.94 0.22 10.83
N ALA A 89 6.71 -0.02 10.40
CA ALA A 89 6.36 -1.18 9.61
C ALA A 89 7.19 -1.32 8.32
N PHE A 90 7.63 -0.20 7.72
CA PHE A 90 8.45 -0.26 6.51
C PHE A 90 9.76 -1.01 6.76
N PHE A 91 10.34 -0.81 7.94
CA PHE A 91 11.61 -1.45 8.31
C PHE A 91 11.42 -2.93 8.65
N LEU A 92 10.27 -3.29 9.20
CA LEU A 92 9.94 -4.69 9.48
C LEU A 92 9.90 -5.54 8.20
N PHE A 93 9.50 -4.93 7.10
CA PHE A 93 9.38 -5.62 5.80
C PHE A 93 10.52 -5.32 4.84
N GLY A 94 11.52 -4.56 5.26
CA GLY A 94 12.69 -4.25 4.43
C GLY A 94 12.37 -3.36 3.23
N ILE A 95 11.42 -2.46 3.38
CA ILE A 95 10.97 -1.58 2.29
C ILE A 95 11.92 -0.41 2.13
N ASP A 96 12.49 -0.26 0.93
CA ASP A 96 13.41 0.84 0.60
C ASP A 96 12.70 2.05 0.03
N SER A 97 11.71 1.83 -0.82
CA SER A 97 10.86 2.88 -1.41
C SER A 97 9.42 2.41 -1.39
N ILE A 98 8.47 3.33 -1.28
CA ILE A 98 7.06 2.97 -1.22
C ILE A 98 6.18 4.04 -1.85
N MET A 99 5.12 3.61 -2.52
CA MET A 99 3.99 4.45 -2.90
C MET A 99 2.74 3.88 -2.26
N ILE A 100 1.92 4.75 -1.66
CA ILE A 100 0.67 4.36 -1.00
C ILE A 100 -0.48 5.09 -1.68
N ILE A 101 -1.48 4.33 -2.11
CA ILE A 101 -2.67 4.86 -2.79
C ILE A 101 -3.87 4.66 -1.86
N PRO A 102 -4.61 5.73 -1.51
CA PRO A 102 -5.83 5.58 -0.73
C PRO A 102 -6.99 5.09 -1.60
N VAL A 103 -7.81 4.22 -1.04
CA VAL A 103 -9.08 3.81 -1.65
C VAL A 103 -10.18 4.56 -0.93
N VAL A 104 -10.75 5.56 -1.61
CA VAL A 104 -11.72 6.49 -1.01
C VAL A 104 -13.14 6.10 -1.46
N ARG A 105 -14.04 5.95 -0.50
CA ARG A 105 -15.46 5.69 -0.74
C ARG A 105 -16.27 6.48 0.29
N GLU A 106 -17.32 7.14 -0.17
CA GLU A 106 -18.19 7.97 0.70
C GLU A 106 -17.36 8.99 1.50
N ASP A 107 -16.39 9.62 0.82
CA ASP A 107 -15.51 10.64 1.38
C ASP A 107 -14.63 10.14 2.54
N GLU A 108 -14.42 8.82 2.62
CA GLU A 108 -13.62 8.19 3.66
C GLU A 108 -12.62 7.20 3.05
N VAL A 109 -11.42 7.13 3.61
CA VAL A 109 -10.42 6.14 3.17
C VAL A 109 -10.73 4.80 3.81
N LYS A 110 -11.18 3.86 3.00
CA LYS A 110 -11.58 2.51 3.45
C LYS A 110 -10.42 1.52 3.43
N ALA A 111 -9.42 1.79 2.60
CA ALA A 111 -8.30 0.89 2.40
C ALA A 111 -7.12 1.66 1.80
N ILE A 112 -5.96 1.04 1.80
CA ILE A 112 -4.78 1.55 1.11
C ILE A 112 -4.14 0.44 0.28
N ILE A 113 -3.50 0.84 -0.81
CA ILE A 113 -2.68 -0.05 -1.63
C ILE A 113 -1.24 0.42 -1.46
N CYS A 114 -0.38 -0.49 -0.99
CA CYS A 114 1.04 -0.21 -0.81
C CYS A 114 1.82 -0.87 -1.95
N ILE A 115 2.60 -0.08 -2.67
CA ILE A 115 3.50 -0.56 -3.71
C ILE A 115 4.91 -0.39 -3.15
N ALA A 116 5.53 -1.50 -2.77
CA ALA A 116 6.76 -1.52 -1.99
C ALA A 116 7.95 -2.02 -2.81
N SER A 117 8.99 -1.20 -2.94
CA SER A 117 10.24 -1.60 -3.54
C SER A 117 11.16 -2.13 -2.43
N ILE A 118 11.51 -3.41 -2.51
CA ILE A 118 12.33 -4.11 -1.52
C ILE A 118 13.63 -4.55 -2.19
N GLY A 119 14.75 -4.21 -1.56
CA GLY A 119 16.07 -4.56 -2.06
C GLY A 119 16.66 -3.58 -3.07
N LYS A 120 15.90 -2.59 -3.46
CA LYS A 120 16.36 -1.50 -4.33
C LYS A 120 15.47 -0.29 -4.18
N TYR A 121 15.98 0.88 -4.55
CA TYR A 121 15.19 2.11 -4.58
C TYR A 121 14.41 2.21 -5.89
N HIS A 122 13.22 2.80 -5.81
CA HIS A 122 12.42 3.13 -6.98
C HIS A 122 11.85 4.52 -6.82
N GLN A 123 12.09 5.40 -7.80
CA GLN A 123 11.49 6.72 -7.82
C GLN A 123 10.10 6.63 -8.46
N PHE A 124 9.07 6.66 -7.65
CA PHE A 124 7.70 6.67 -8.16
C PHE A 124 7.41 8.04 -8.78
N THR A 125 7.11 8.05 -10.06
CA THR A 125 6.85 9.30 -10.79
C THR A 125 5.40 9.75 -10.59
N LYS A 126 5.15 11.04 -10.87
CA LYS A 126 3.78 11.55 -10.84
C LYS A 126 2.88 10.79 -11.80
N GLU A 127 3.39 10.43 -12.99
CA GLU A 127 2.66 9.64 -13.97
C GLU A 127 2.29 8.25 -13.43
N GLU A 128 3.23 7.59 -12.76
CA GLU A 128 2.97 6.29 -12.13
C GLU A 128 1.88 6.42 -11.06
N MET A 129 1.95 7.45 -10.21
CA MET A 129 0.96 7.68 -9.18
C MET A 129 -0.44 7.93 -9.77
N GLU A 130 -0.54 8.75 -10.78
CA GLU A 130 -1.82 9.05 -11.44
C GLU A 130 -2.40 7.80 -12.13
N THR A 131 -1.57 7.06 -12.86
CA THR A 131 -2.00 5.85 -13.56
C THR A 131 -2.45 4.77 -12.59
N CYS A 132 -1.68 4.53 -11.53
CA CYS A 132 -2.03 3.52 -10.54
C CYS A 132 -3.28 3.90 -9.74
N SER A 133 -3.45 5.19 -9.42
CA SER A 133 -4.66 5.66 -8.74
C SER A 133 -5.90 5.43 -9.59
N LYS A 134 -5.81 5.70 -10.89
CA LYS A 134 -6.92 5.45 -11.83
C LYS A 134 -7.23 3.97 -11.96
N LEU A 135 -6.20 3.12 -12.05
CA LEU A 135 -6.38 1.67 -12.09
C LEU A 135 -7.11 1.18 -10.84
N ALA A 136 -6.68 1.65 -9.67
CA ALA A 136 -7.32 1.29 -8.41
C ALA A 136 -8.80 1.69 -8.39
N ASP A 137 -9.12 2.91 -8.80
CA ASP A 137 -10.51 3.37 -8.87
C ASP A 137 -11.33 2.51 -9.83
N ASP A 138 -10.81 2.23 -11.02
CA ASP A 138 -11.53 1.45 -12.04
C ASP A 138 -11.80 0.02 -11.58
N TYR A 139 -10.81 -0.64 -10.97
CA TYR A 139 -10.95 -2.02 -10.52
C TYR A 139 -11.80 -2.17 -9.26
N LEU A 140 -11.78 -1.18 -8.38
CA LEU A 140 -12.40 -1.29 -7.04
C LEU A 140 -13.70 -0.49 -6.90
N LYS A 141 -14.19 0.17 -7.95
CA LYS A 141 -15.37 1.04 -7.88
C LYS A 141 -16.65 0.37 -7.36
N ASN A 142 -16.76 -0.95 -7.52
CA ASN A 142 -17.95 -1.71 -7.09
C ASN A 142 -17.72 -2.51 -5.81
N GLN A 143 -16.63 -2.28 -5.09
CA GLN A 143 -16.24 -3.11 -3.94
C GLN A 143 -16.65 -2.54 -2.58
N TYR A 144 -17.18 -1.32 -2.54
CA TYR A 144 -17.62 -0.67 -1.30
C TYR A 144 -18.96 0.01 -1.48
#